data_0b70cf51f7b24c407fbc1f4c2346e177
#
_entry.id   0b70cf51f7b24c407fbc1f4c2346e177
#
_cell.length_a   1.000
_cell.length_b   1.000
_cell.length_c   1.000
_cell.angle_alpha   90.00
_cell.angle_beta   90.00
_cell.angle_gamma   90.00
#
_symmetry.space_group_name_H-M   'P 1'
#
loop_
_entity.id
_entity.type
_entity.pdbx_description
1 polymer ?
#
loop_
_entity_poly.entity_id
_entity_poly.type
_entity_poly.pdbx_seq_one_letter_code
_entity_poly.pdbx_strand_id
1 'polypeptide(L)'
;MLEYFLLTFDSSNKSIKAERVLRRNKLAARVIPVPEELSKGCGFAVRLDENLEDAKNFLCEKNICPKGIYKFIKEDSTRKIVKIGEKWFT
;
A
#
# COMPACT_ATOMS: atom_id res chain seq x y z
N MET A 1 5.74 -18.29 5.40
CA MET A 1 5.67 -17.33 4.29
C MET A 1 4.90 -16.09 4.71
N LEU A 2 5.42 -14.93 4.39
CA LEU A 2 4.78 -13.65 4.72
C LEU A 2 4.44 -12.93 3.42
N GLU A 3 3.18 -12.54 3.29
CA GLU A 3 2.72 -11.79 2.12
C GLU A 3 1.87 -10.61 2.56
N TYR A 4 2.08 -9.47 1.91
CA TYR A 4 1.23 -8.32 2.13
C TYR A 4 1.32 -7.37 0.94
N PHE A 5 0.39 -6.45 0.86
CA PHE A 5 0.38 -5.45 -0.19
C PHE A 5 0.99 -4.14 0.30
N LEU A 6 1.63 -3.44 -0.60
CA LEU A 6 2.19 -2.12 -0.32
C LEU A 6 1.58 -1.12 -1.29
N LEU A 7 1.02 -0.06 -0.73
CA LEU A 7 0.44 1.01 -1.52
C LEU A 7 1.35 2.22 -1.37
N THR A 8 1.94 2.66 -2.46
CA THR A 8 2.81 3.83 -2.43
C THR A 8 2.04 5.05 -2.91
N PHE A 9 2.39 6.22 -2.38
CA PHE A 9 1.70 7.47 -2.70
C PHE A 9 2.70 8.56 -3.03
N ASP A 10 2.19 9.65 -3.60
CA ASP A 10 3.05 10.78 -3.99
C ASP A 10 3.63 11.51 -2.80
N SER A 11 2.97 11.46 -1.66
CA SER A 11 3.44 12.16 -0.48
C SER A 11 3.13 11.37 0.78
N SER A 12 3.87 11.68 1.84
CA SER A 12 3.64 11.07 3.16
C SER A 12 2.26 11.41 3.69
N ASN A 13 1.77 12.61 3.40
CA ASN A 13 0.44 13.03 3.84
C ASN A 13 -0.65 12.13 3.25
N LYS A 14 -0.51 11.77 1.98
CA LYS A 14 -1.48 10.88 1.36
C LYS A 14 -1.43 9.49 1.98
N SER A 15 -0.24 9.01 2.30
CA SER A 15 -0.10 7.71 2.96
C SER A 15 -0.82 7.71 4.31
N ILE A 16 -0.65 8.76 5.08
CA ILE A 16 -1.28 8.87 6.39
C ILE A 16 -2.80 8.93 6.25
N LYS A 17 -3.29 9.72 5.28
CA LYS A 17 -4.73 9.80 5.05
C LYS A 17 -5.30 8.46 4.62
N ALA A 18 -4.58 7.74 3.77
CA ALA A 18 -5.02 6.43 3.32
C ALA A 18 -5.13 5.46 4.49
N GLU A 19 -4.14 5.46 5.37
CA GLU A 19 -4.18 4.62 6.56
C GLU A 19 -5.41 4.92 7.39
N ARG A 20 -5.70 6.20 7.62
CA ARG A 20 -6.86 6.60 8.40
C ARG A 20 -8.16 6.10 7.80
N VAL A 21 -8.33 6.30 6.50
CA VAL A 21 -9.53 5.88 5.81
C VAL A 21 -9.73 4.37 5.95
N LEU A 22 -8.67 3.62 5.72
CA LEU A 22 -8.75 2.17 5.79
C LEU A 22 -9.02 1.67 7.19
N ARG A 23 -8.37 2.26 8.18
CA ARG A 23 -8.60 1.84 9.58
C ARG A 23 -9.97 2.20 10.08
N ARG A 24 -10.53 3.31 9.61
CA ARG A 24 -11.92 3.66 9.94
C ARG A 24 -12.90 2.63 9.43
N ASN A 25 -12.55 1.97 8.35
CA ASN A 25 -13.39 0.94 7.75
C ASN A 25 -12.96 -0.45 8.19
N LYS A 26 -12.26 -0.53 9.31
CA LYS A 26 -11.87 -1.78 9.96
C LYS A 26 -10.91 -2.65 9.16
N LEU A 27 -10.13 -2.04 8.30
CA LEU A 27 -9.09 -2.75 7.58
C LEU A 27 -7.77 -2.61 8.33
N ALA A 28 -6.99 -3.68 8.33
CA ALA A 28 -5.70 -3.69 9.01
C ALA A 28 -4.64 -3.06 8.10
N ALA A 29 -4.54 -1.74 8.17
CA ALA A 29 -3.59 -0.98 7.37
C ALA A 29 -2.62 -0.23 8.26
N ARG A 30 -1.38 -0.13 7.82
CA ARG A 30 -0.33 0.59 8.56
C ARG A 30 0.60 1.33 7.64
N VAL A 31 1.01 2.52 8.08
CA VAL A 31 2.06 3.25 7.38
C VAL A 31 3.40 2.67 7.82
N ILE A 32 4.23 2.30 6.86
CA ILE A 32 5.57 1.77 7.12
C ILE A 32 6.56 2.46 6.19
N PRO A 33 7.86 2.43 6.53
CA PRO A 33 8.88 2.95 5.62
C PRO A 33 8.87 2.17 4.31
N VAL A 34 9.06 2.85 3.22
CA VAL A 34 9.15 2.21 1.90
C VAL A 34 10.41 1.33 1.87
N PRO A 35 10.30 0.07 1.44
CA PRO A 35 11.49 -0.78 1.29
C PRO A 35 12.50 -0.15 0.33
N GLU A 36 13.77 -0.43 0.57
CA GLU A 36 14.83 0.11 -0.28
C GLU A 36 14.61 -0.19 -1.75
N GLU A 37 14.06 -1.33 -2.04
CA GLU A 37 13.79 -1.74 -3.41
C GLU A 37 12.84 -0.81 -4.14
N LEU A 38 12.01 -0.09 -3.39
CA LEU A 38 11.01 0.83 -3.93
C LEU A 38 11.29 2.28 -3.59
N SER A 39 12.40 2.54 -2.93
CA SER A 39 12.68 3.86 -2.39
C SER A 39 13.06 4.86 -3.49
N LYS A 40 12.06 5.58 -3.96
CA LYS A 40 12.24 6.63 -4.96
C LYS A 40 11.41 7.85 -4.56
N GLY A 41 11.90 8.59 -3.59
CA GLY A 41 11.25 9.81 -3.17
C GLY A 41 10.51 9.68 -1.86
N CYS A 42 9.22 9.44 -1.89
CA CYS A 42 8.42 9.37 -0.66
C CYS A 42 8.90 8.27 0.28
N GLY A 43 9.01 8.58 1.56
CA GLY A 43 9.54 7.66 2.54
C GLY A 43 8.55 6.68 3.15
N PHE A 44 7.26 6.77 2.83
CA PHE A 44 6.26 5.93 3.48
C PHE A 44 5.32 5.27 2.50
N ALA A 45 4.89 4.06 2.87
CA ALA A 45 3.91 3.31 2.12
C ALA A 45 2.87 2.76 3.10
N VAL A 46 1.74 2.32 2.59
CA VAL A 46 0.72 1.71 3.43
C VAL A 46 0.78 0.20 3.22
N ARG A 47 0.96 -0.52 4.31
CA ARG A 47 0.94 -1.97 4.30
C ARG A 47 -0.47 -2.44 4.52
N LEU A 48 -0.92 -3.37 3.69
CA LEU A 48 -2.26 -3.94 3.78
C LEU A 48 -2.15 -5.45 3.65
N ASP A 49 -2.54 -6.17 4.68
CA ASP A 49 -2.37 -7.63 4.69
C ASP A 49 -3.41 -8.35 3.82
N GLU A 50 -4.62 -7.82 3.75
CA GLU A 50 -5.68 -8.45 2.97
C GLU A 50 -6.74 -7.41 2.61
N ASN A 51 -7.77 -7.85 1.89
CA ASN A 51 -8.91 -6.98 1.52
C ASN A 51 -8.51 -5.83 0.59
N LEU A 52 -7.65 -6.14 -0.39
CA LEU A 52 -7.20 -5.11 -1.32
C LEU A 52 -8.36 -4.48 -2.09
N GLU A 53 -9.36 -5.27 -2.48
CA GLU A 53 -10.51 -4.73 -3.20
C GLU A 53 -11.32 -3.75 -2.35
N ASP A 54 -11.53 -4.09 -1.10
CA ASP A 54 -12.24 -3.19 -0.19
C ASP A 54 -11.45 -1.92 0.03
N ALA A 55 -10.14 -2.04 0.19
CA ALA A 55 -9.28 -0.87 0.34
C ALA A 55 -9.37 0.03 -0.87
N LYS A 56 -9.35 -0.56 -2.05
CA LYS A 56 -9.49 0.16 -3.30
C LYS A 56 -10.77 0.99 -3.32
N ASN A 57 -11.89 0.36 -2.95
CA ASN A 57 -13.18 1.03 -2.96
C ASN A 57 -13.22 2.19 -1.97
N PHE A 58 -12.73 1.98 -0.75
CA PHE A 58 -12.73 3.04 0.25
C PHE A 58 -11.84 4.21 -0.13
N LEU A 59 -10.68 3.94 -0.69
CA LEU A 59 -9.78 5.00 -1.11
C LEU A 59 -10.32 5.74 -2.33
N CYS A 60 -10.97 5.04 -3.24
CA CYS A 60 -11.58 5.67 -4.40
C CYS A 60 -12.66 6.66 -4.00
N GLU A 61 -13.46 6.33 -3.00
CA GLU A 61 -14.49 7.23 -2.49
C GLU A 61 -13.93 8.54 -1.99
N LYS A 62 -12.70 8.53 -1.50
CA LYS A 62 -12.05 9.71 -0.95
C LYS A 62 -11.08 10.36 -1.93
N ASN A 63 -11.04 9.89 -3.16
CA ASN A 63 -10.13 10.38 -4.19
C ASN A 63 -8.66 10.25 -3.79
N ILE A 64 -8.34 9.19 -3.06
CA ILE A 64 -6.97 8.90 -2.69
C ILE A 64 -6.46 7.77 -3.59
N CYS A 65 -5.63 8.13 -4.57
CA CYS A 65 -5.09 7.18 -5.52
C CYS A 65 -3.66 6.80 -5.17
N PRO A 66 -3.34 5.53 -5.02
CA PRO A 66 -1.95 5.14 -4.84
C PRO A 66 -1.18 5.34 -6.15
N LYS A 67 0.09 5.66 -6.00
CA LYS A 67 1.00 5.80 -7.12
C LYS A 67 1.38 4.44 -7.66
N GLY A 68 1.54 3.48 -6.77
CA GLY A 68 1.87 2.12 -7.15
C GLY A 68 1.33 1.12 -6.16
N ILE A 69 1.06 -0.08 -6.64
CA ILE A 69 0.55 -1.18 -5.84
C ILE A 69 1.48 -2.35 -6.00
N TYR A 70 2.02 -2.85 -4.90
CA TYR A 70 2.99 -3.93 -4.92
C TYR A 70 2.57 -5.04 -3.99
N LYS A 71 3.00 -6.26 -4.31
CA LYS A 71 2.84 -7.39 -3.43
C LYS A 71 4.22 -7.79 -2.92
N PHE A 72 4.37 -7.81 -1.62
CA PHE A 72 5.62 -8.20 -0.98
C PHE A 72 5.49 -9.64 -0.49
N ILE A 73 6.43 -10.47 -0.88
CA ILE A 73 6.45 -11.87 -0.50
C ILE A 73 7.78 -12.18 0.16
N LYS A 74 7.74 -12.72 1.36
CA LYS A 74 8.96 -13.12 2.06
C LYS A 74 8.88 -14.59 2.40
N GLU A 75 9.85 -15.37 1.92
CA GLU A 75 9.97 -16.80 2.22
C GLU A 75 11.38 -17.05 2.73
N ASP A 76 11.46 -17.56 3.96
CA ASP A 76 12.76 -17.84 4.58
C ASP A 76 13.70 -16.65 4.47
N SER A 77 14.76 -16.77 3.70
CA SER A 77 15.72 -15.68 3.51
C SER A 77 15.52 -14.93 2.21
N THR A 78 14.48 -15.25 1.44
CA THR A 78 14.23 -14.65 0.15
C THR A 78 13.11 -13.63 0.23
N ARG A 79 13.31 -12.48 -0.40
CA ARG A 79 12.27 -11.45 -0.51
C ARG A 79 11.97 -11.19 -1.97
N LYS A 80 10.71 -10.99 -2.27
CA LYS A 80 10.27 -10.72 -3.63
C LYS A 80 9.21 -9.64 -3.62
N ILE A 81 9.35 -8.66 -4.52
CA ILE A 81 8.38 -7.59 -4.65
C ILE A 81 7.85 -7.63 -6.08
N VAL A 82 6.55 -7.76 -6.20
CA VAL A 82 5.90 -7.84 -7.50
C VAL A 82 5.00 -6.62 -7.66
N LYS A 83 5.18 -5.89 -8.74
CA LYS A 83 4.33 -4.75 -9.04
C LYS A 83 3.00 -5.26 -9.59
N ILE A 84 1.90 -4.91 -8.93
CA ILE A 84 0.57 -5.32 -9.37
C ILE A 84 -0.04 -4.29 -10.29
N GLY A 85 0.18 -3.01 -10.01
CA GLY A 85 -0.39 -1.96 -10.82
C GLY A 85 0.09 -0.58 -10.40
N GLU A 86 -0.23 0.41 -11.21
CA GLU A 86 0.16 1.79 -10.94
C GLU A 86 -1.03 2.65 -10.50
N LYS A 87 -2.22 2.26 -10.89
CA LYS A 87 -3.42 3.00 -10.55
C LYS A 87 -4.57 2.04 -10.35
N TRP A 88 -5.44 2.39 -9.44
CA TRP A 88 -6.66 1.61 -9.23
C TRP A 88 -7.77 2.04 -10.16
N PHE A 89 -7.66 3.22 -10.74
CA PHE A 89 -8.64 3.71 -11.69
C PHE A 89 -8.14 3.58 -13.11
N THR A 90 -9.00 3.30 -13.97
CA THR A 90 -8.70 3.31 -15.39
C THR A 90 -9.70 4.17 -16.09
#